data_64aae16f347195e8ddda819cf108ef4d
#
_entry.id   64aae16f347195e8ddda819cf108ef4d
#
_cell.length_a   1.000
_cell.length_b   1.000
_cell.length_c   1.000
_cell.angle_alpha   90.00
_cell.angle_beta   90.00
_cell.angle_gamma   90.00
#
_symmetry.space_group_name_H-M   'P 1'
#
loop_
_entity.id
_entity.type
_entity.pdbx_description
1 polymer ?
#
loop_
_entity_poly.entity_id
_entity_poly.type
_entity_poly.pdbx_seq_one_letter_code
_entity_poly.pdbx_strand_id
1 'polypeptide(L)'
;MKVVIASGGFDPIHSGHIQYLLEAKKLGDILVVALNSDEWLINKKGKEFMPFNERKVVLENINCVDKVIGFEDDDLGSCINALKLIKNMFPNDEIIFANGGDRNRENIPEMTEEGVQFLFGIGGNFKKNSSSSILDEWVDFIQKNKG
;
A
#
# COMPACT_ATOMS: atom_id res chain seq x y z
N MET A 1 -2.43 -22.15 -2.10
CA MET A 1 -2.05 -21.35 -0.95
C MET A 1 -2.81 -20.03 -0.94
N LYS A 2 -2.65 -19.26 0.11
CA LYS A 2 -3.31 -17.95 0.22
C LYS A 2 -2.30 -16.85 -0.04
N VAL A 3 -2.56 -16.04 -1.06
CA VAL A 3 -1.73 -14.89 -1.43
C VAL A 3 -2.42 -13.63 -0.95
N VAL A 4 -1.78 -12.89 -0.07
CA VAL A 4 -2.32 -11.65 0.48
C VAL A 4 -1.69 -10.47 -0.25
N ILE A 5 -2.53 -9.51 -0.63
CA ILE A 5 -2.09 -8.27 -1.28
C ILE A 5 -2.29 -7.11 -0.31
N ALA A 6 -1.23 -6.35 -0.10
CA ALA A 6 -1.28 -5.06 0.57
C ALA A 6 -0.89 -3.99 -0.43
N SER A 7 -1.53 -2.84 -0.41
CA SER A 7 -1.25 -1.76 -1.36
C SER A 7 -1.01 -0.44 -0.66
N GLY A 8 -0.31 0.45 -1.33
CA GLY A 8 -0.09 1.79 -0.83
C GLY A 8 1.08 2.50 -1.49
N GLY A 9 1.26 3.76 -1.12
CA GLY A 9 2.40 4.57 -1.55
C GLY A 9 3.62 4.39 -0.68
N PHE A 10 3.43 4.19 0.62
CA PHE A 10 4.52 4.00 1.58
C PHE A 10 5.57 5.11 1.47
N ASP A 11 5.13 6.36 1.55
CA ASP A 11 5.97 7.50 1.18
C ASP A 11 5.78 8.70 2.13
N PRO A 12 6.57 8.79 3.20
CA PRO A 12 7.54 7.83 3.69
C PRO A 12 6.88 6.65 4.42
N ILE A 13 7.57 5.54 4.47
CA ILE A 13 7.14 4.40 5.26
C ILE A 13 7.29 4.73 6.76
N HIS A 14 6.38 4.22 7.56
CA HIS A 14 6.38 4.46 9.01
C HIS A 14 5.81 3.25 9.76
N SER A 15 5.78 3.36 11.11
CA SER A 15 5.39 2.23 11.96
C SER A 15 3.95 1.74 11.71
N GLY A 16 3.05 2.64 11.31
CA GLY A 16 1.68 2.25 10.95
C GLY A 16 1.65 1.34 9.73
N HIS A 17 2.50 1.59 8.75
CA HIS A 17 2.65 0.71 7.58
C HIS A 17 3.20 -0.66 8.00
N ILE A 18 4.17 -0.70 8.90
CA ILE A 18 4.75 -1.96 9.40
C ILE A 18 3.66 -2.79 10.10
N GLN A 19 2.85 -2.16 10.94
CA GLN A 19 1.73 -2.84 11.61
C GLN A 19 0.75 -3.42 10.60
N TYR A 20 0.38 -2.65 9.59
CA TYR A 20 -0.50 -3.10 8.50
C TYR A 20 0.08 -4.32 7.78
N LEU A 21 1.36 -4.26 7.39
CA LEU A 21 2.02 -5.35 6.68
C LEU A 21 2.13 -6.61 7.53
N LEU A 22 2.47 -6.48 8.80
CA LEU A 22 2.53 -7.62 9.73
C LEU A 22 1.17 -8.30 9.88
N GLU A 23 0.11 -7.52 10.05
CA GLU A 23 -1.24 -8.08 10.17
C GLU A 23 -1.71 -8.69 8.86
N ALA A 24 -1.39 -8.08 7.73
CA ALA A 24 -1.71 -8.63 6.41
C ALA A 24 -1.05 -9.98 6.20
N LYS A 25 0.23 -10.12 6.56
CA LYS A 25 0.96 -11.39 6.41
C LYS A 25 0.29 -12.53 7.16
N LYS A 26 -0.30 -12.25 8.31
CA LYS A 26 -0.99 -13.28 9.13
C LYS A 26 -2.22 -13.87 8.44
N LEU A 27 -2.74 -13.21 7.41
CA LEU A 27 -3.95 -13.66 6.70
C LEU A 27 -3.68 -14.78 5.69
N GLY A 28 -2.42 -15.04 5.35
CA GLY A 28 -2.10 -16.05 4.34
C GLY A 28 -0.66 -16.51 4.39
N ASP A 29 -0.25 -17.11 3.28
CA ASP A 29 1.07 -17.75 3.17
C ASP A 29 2.12 -16.81 2.58
N ILE A 30 1.72 -15.96 1.63
CA ILE A 30 2.60 -15.03 0.93
C ILE A 30 1.99 -13.63 1.01
N LEU A 31 2.84 -12.63 1.29
CA LEU A 31 2.46 -11.23 1.24
C LEU A 31 3.12 -10.56 0.03
N VAL A 32 2.30 -10.06 -0.89
CA VAL A 32 2.72 -9.27 -2.04
C VAL A 32 2.29 -7.82 -1.80
N VAL A 33 3.25 -6.90 -1.89
CA VAL A 33 2.95 -5.47 -1.78
C VAL A 33 2.80 -4.90 -3.19
N ALA A 34 1.64 -4.33 -3.47
CA ALA A 34 1.37 -3.57 -4.68
C ALA A 34 1.71 -2.11 -4.41
N LEU A 35 2.83 -1.66 -4.94
CA LEU A 35 3.39 -0.35 -4.64
C LEU A 35 2.97 0.67 -5.68
N ASN A 36 2.35 1.76 -5.23
CA ASN A 36 1.91 2.83 -6.12
C ASN A 36 3.09 3.54 -6.77
N SER A 37 2.88 3.99 -8.02
CA SER A 37 3.87 4.71 -8.83
C SER A 37 4.18 6.10 -8.26
N ASP A 38 5.26 6.70 -8.76
CA ASP A 38 5.58 8.10 -8.48
C ASP A 38 4.48 9.04 -8.99
N GLU A 39 3.92 8.76 -10.17
CA GLU A 39 2.82 9.56 -10.73
C GLU A 39 1.59 9.55 -9.84
N TRP A 40 1.25 8.40 -9.28
CA TRP A 40 0.15 8.29 -8.32
C TRP A 40 0.36 9.21 -7.11
N LEU A 41 1.60 9.25 -6.60
CA LEU A 41 1.96 10.12 -5.48
C LEU A 41 1.95 11.59 -5.87
N ILE A 42 2.40 11.93 -7.09
CA ILE A 42 2.37 13.29 -7.61
C ILE A 42 0.92 13.77 -7.69
N ASN A 43 0.02 12.94 -8.20
CA ASN A 43 -1.41 13.27 -8.27
C ASN A 43 -2.04 13.42 -6.89
N LYS A 44 -1.60 12.63 -5.91
CA LYS A 44 -2.15 12.66 -4.56
C LYS A 44 -1.67 13.85 -3.73
N LYS A 45 -0.39 14.19 -3.80
CA LYS A 45 0.23 15.16 -2.88
C LYS A 45 1.19 16.15 -3.55
N GLY A 46 1.31 16.14 -4.86
CA GLY A 46 2.11 17.10 -5.62
C GLY A 46 3.51 16.64 -5.98
N LYS A 47 4.10 15.77 -5.19
CA LYS A 47 5.44 15.24 -5.43
C LYS A 47 5.64 13.96 -4.61
N GLU A 48 6.33 12.98 -5.17
CA GLU A 48 6.81 11.85 -4.39
C GLU A 48 7.92 12.32 -3.43
N PHE A 49 7.90 11.82 -2.20
CA PHE A 49 8.97 12.08 -1.24
C PHE A 49 10.15 11.15 -1.51
N MET A 50 9.87 9.87 -1.69
CA MET A 50 10.86 8.86 -2.05
C MET A 50 10.51 8.27 -3.41
N PRO A 51 11.45 8.24 -4.38
CA PRO A 51 11.22 7.61 -5.68
C PRO A 51 10.84 6.14 -5.56
N PHE A 52 10.17 5.61 -6.56
CA PHE A 52 9.66 4.22 -6.56
C PHE A 52 10.74 3.20 -6.18
N ASN A 53 11.93 3.29 -6.77
CA ASN A 53 13.00 2.32 -6.50
C ASN A 53 13.47 2.35 -5.05
N GLU A 54 13.52 3.52 -4.43
CA GLU A 54 13.87 3.66 -3.02
C GLU A 54 12.82 2.98 -2.14
N ARG A 55 11.55 3.24 -2.41
CA ARG A 55 10.45 2.64 -1.66
C ARG A 55 10.43 1.12 -1.82
N LYS A 56 10.66 0.67 -3.04
CA LYS A 56 10.68 -0.76 -3.37
C LYS A 56 11.78 -1.49 -2.60
N VAL A 57 13.00 -0.96 -2.59
CA VAL A 57 14.12 -1.58 -1.87
C VAL A 57 13.83 -1.67 -0.37
N VAL A 58 13.28 -0.62 0.23
CA VAL A 58 12.92 -0.64 1.65
C VAL A 58 11.89 -1.72 1.93
N LEU A 59 10.83 -1.78 1.13
CA LEU A 59 9.76 -2.77 1.32
C LEU A 59 10.24 -4.19 1.10
N GLU A 60 11.09 -4.44 0.11
CA GLU A 60 11.63 -5.77 -0.17
C GLU A 60 12.48 -6.32 0.97
N ASN A 61 12.99 -5.45 1.82
CA ASN A 61 13.83 -5.84 2.96
C ASN A 61 13.08 -5.87 4.28
N ILE A 62 11.76 -5.70 4.26
CA ILE A 62 10.92 -5.91 5.43
C ILE A 62 10.64 -7.41 5.55
N ASN A 63 10.88 -7.96 6.72
CA ASN A 63 10.88 -9.39 6.94
C ASN A 63 9.58 -10.10 6.52
N CYS A 64 8.43 -9.48 6.72
CA CYS A 64 7.14 -10.10 6.39
C CYS A 64 6.75 -9.97 4.91
N VAL A 65 7.47 -9.18 4.13
CA VAL A 65 7.14 -8.96 2.72
C VAL A 65 7.85 -10.00 1.86
N ASP A 66 7.08 -10.73 1.07
CA ASP A 66 7.64 -11.76 0.17
C ASP A 66 7.94 -11.22 -1.21
N LYS A 67 7.15 -10.25 -1.69
CA LYS A 67 7.33 -9.70 -3.03
C LYS A 67 6.75 -8.28 -3.09
N VAL A 68 7.42 -7.42 -3.85
CA VAL A 68 6.92 -6.07 -4.16
C VAL A 68 6.75 -5.95 -5.67
N ILE A 69 5.60 -5.49 -6.12
CA ILE A 69 5.34 -5.25 -7.54
C ILE A 69 4.91 -3.81 -7.79
N GLY A 70 5.28 -3.31 -8.97
CA GLY A 70 4.69 -2.10 -9.53
C GLY A 70 3.54 -2.49 -10.46
N PHE A 71 2.71 -1.53 -10.82
CA PHE A 71 1.59 -1.73 -11.71
C PHE A 71 1.22 -0.41 -12.39
N GLU A 72 0.53 -0.50 -13.53
CA GLU A 72 0.05 0.67 -14.23
C GLU A 72 -1.13 1.30 -13.50
N ASP A 73 -1.12 2.63 -13.38
CA ASP A 73 -2.23 3.36 -12.79
C ASP A 73 -3.44 3.34 -13.72
N ASP A 74 -4.63 3.36 -13.14
CA ASP A 74 -5.86 3.52 -13.89
C ASP A 74 -6.43 4.95 -13.68
N ASP A 75 -7.53 5.26 -14.37
CA ASP A 75 -8.14 6.59 -14.30
C ASP A 75 -8.74 6.90 -12.92
N LEU A 76 -9.02 5.88 -12.12
CA LEU A 76 -9.60 6.00 -10.79
C LEU A 76 -8.53 6.11 -9.68
N GLY A 77 -7.26 5.96 -10.04
CA GLY A 77 -6.19 5.87 -9.05
C GLY A 77 -6.26 4.62 -8.19
N SER A 78 -6.91 3.57 -8.69
CA SER A 78 -7.09 2.30 -7.98
C SER A 78 -5.92 1.35 -8.24
N CYS A 79 -5.87 0.24 -7.49
CA CYS A 79 -4.90 -0.82 -7.72
C CYS A 79 -5.49 -2.05 -8.43
N ILE A 80 -6.58 -1.88 -9.18
CA ILE A 80 -7.22 -2.97 -9.93
C ILE A 80 -6.21 -3.67 -10.83
N ASN A 81 -5.35 -2.92 -11.53
CA ASN A 81 -4.33 -3.52 -12.41
C ASN A 81 -3.35 -4.40 -11.64
N ALA A 82 -3.03 -4.04 -10.40
CA ALA A 82 -2.21 -4.89 -9.53
C ALA A 82 -2.92 -6.20 -9.19
N LEU A 83 -4.22 -6.13 -8.87
CA LEU A 83 -5.02 -7.34 -8.58
C LEU A 83 -5.02 -8.28 -9.78
N LYS A 84 -5.18 -7.75 -10.98
CA LYS A 84 -5.15 -8.55 -12.21
C LYS A 84 -3.79 -9.21 -12.44
N LEU A 85 -2.70 -8.47 -12.23
CA LEU A 85 -1.35 -9.01 -12.34
C LEU A 85 -1.13 -10.16 -11.37
N ILE A 86 -1.52 -9.98 -10.11
CA ILE A 86 -1.30 -10.98 -9.06
C ILE A 86 -2.15 -12.21 -9.30
N LYS A 87 -3.39 -12.06 -9.76
CA LYS A 87 -4.24 -13.19 -10.15
C LYS A 87 -3.57 -14.02 -11.25
N ASN A 88 -2.95 -13.37 -12.23
CA ASN A 88 -2.23 -14.05 -13.31
C ASN A 88 -0.96 -14.74 -12.83
N MET A 89 -0.28 -14.17 -11.84
CA MET A 89 0.93 -14.77 -11.25
C MET A 89 0.61 -16.00 -10.40
N PHE A 90 -0.57 -16.03 -9.79
CA PHE A 90 -1.00 -17.09 -8.88
C PHE A 90 -2.39 -17.62 -9.29
N PRO A 91 -2.51 -18.24 -10.47
CA PRO A 91 -3.83 -18.56 -11.04
C PRO A 91 -4.60 -19.66 -10.28
N ASN A 92 -3.91 -20.44 -9.46
CA ASN A 92 -4.53 -21.55 -8.72
C ASN A 92 -4.63 -21.30 -7.21
N ASP A 93 -4.31 -20.08 -6.77
CA ASP A 93 -4.28 -19.74 -5.35
C ASP A 93 -5.42 -18.80 -4.97
N GLU A 94 -5.76 -18.80 -3.68
CA GLU A 94 -6.70 -17.81 -3.14
C GLU A 94 -6.02 -16.45 -3.09
N ILE A 95 -6.71 -15.42 -3.54
CA ILE A 95 -6.20 -14.03 -3.51
C ILE A 95 -7.01 -13.24 -2.50
N ILE A 96 -6.32 -12.64 -1.55
CA ILE A 96 -6.92 -11.84 -0.47
C ILE A 96 -6.36 -10.42 -0.58
N PHE A 97 -7.24 -9.43 -0.73
CA PHE A 97 -6.83 -8.03 -0.70
C PHE A 97 -7.09 -7.48 0.70
N ALA A 98 -6.00 -7.18 1.42
CA ALA A 98 -6.05 -6.66 2.78
C ALA A 98 -6.10 -5.14 2.74
N ASN A 99 -7.20 -4.55 3.22
CA ASN A 99 -7.40 -3.11 3.27
C ASN A 99 -7.21 -2.61 4.69
N GLY A 100 -6.47 -1.52 4.84
CA GLY A 100 -6.24 -0.86 6.12
C GLY A 100 -6.98 0.47 6.23
N GLY A 101 -6.85 1.11 7.39
CA GLY A 101 -7.37 2.45 7.62
C GLY A 101 -8.89 2.54 7.54
N ASP A 102 -9.36 3.55 6.84
CA ASP A 102 -10.77 3.87 6.68
C ASP A 102 -11.41 3.31 5.41
N ARG A 103 -10.73 2.42 4.70
CA ARG A 103 -11.29 1.79 3.50
C ARG A 103 -12.36 0.77 3.89
N ASN A 104 -13.44 0.71 3.12
CA ASN A 104 -14.54 -0.22 3.35
C ASN A 104 -15.16 -0.63 2.00
N ARG A 105 -16.16 -1.53 2.06
CA ARG A 105 -16.79 -2.09 0.85
C ARG A 105 -17.45 -1.04 -0.04
N GLU A 106 -17.80 0.11 0.50
CA GLU A 106 -18.52 1.14 -0.24
C GLU A 106 -17.62 2.16 -0.92
N ASN A 107 -16.34 2.25 -0.50
CA ASN A 107 -15.47 3.34 -0.92
C ASN A 107 -14.27 2.92 -1.76
N ILE A 108 -14.19 1.65 -2.21
CA ILE A 108 -13.05 1.21 -3.03
C ILE A 108 -13.51 0.64 -4.38
N PRO A 109 -12.93 1.16 -5.48
CA PRO A 109 -13.25 0.65 -6.82
C PRO A 109 -12.75 -0.76 -7.07
N GLU A 110 -11.74 -1.23 -6.34
CA GLU A 110 -11.16 -2.58 -6.47
C GLU A 110 -12.19 -3.70 -6.27
N MET A 111 -13.28 -3.41 -5.56
CA MET A 111 -14.36 -4.38 -5.32
C MET A 111 -15.01 -4.91 -6.61
N THR A 112 -14.82 -4.23 -7.74
CA THR A 112 -15.32 -4.70 -9.03
C THR A 112 -14.52 -5.88 -9.59
N GLU A 113 -13.33 -6.16 -9.04
CA GLU A 113 -12.49 -7.26 -9.52
C GLU A 113 -12.94 -8.58 -8.90
N GLU A 114 -13.34 -9.52 -9.78
CA GLU A 114 -13.82 -10.83 -9.36
C GLU A 114 -12.66 -11.77 -8.98
N GLY A 115 -12.95 -12.76 -8.14
CA GLY A 115 -11.96 -13.76 -7.75
C GLY A 115 -11.01 -13.31 -6.66
N VAL A 116 -11.31 -12.20 -6.00
CA VAL A 116 -10.50 -11.66 -4.90
C VAL A 116 -11.38 -11.55 -3.66
N GLN A 117 -10.88 -12.04 -2.53
CA GLN A 117 -11.52 -11.83 -1.24
C GLN A 117 -11.04 -10.51 -0.66
N PHE A 118 -11.97 -9.67 -0.22
CA PHE A 118 -11.66 -8.35 0.33
C PHE A 118 -11.84 -8.37 1.85
N LEU A 119 -10.78 -8.03 2.59
CA LEU A 119 -10.82 -7.88 4.04
C LEU A 119 -10.48 -6.43 4.40
N PHE A 120 -11.08 -5.94 5.48
CA PHE A 120 -11.00 -4.53 5.86
C PHE A 120 -10.54 -4.38 7.32
N GLY A 121 -10.04 -3.20 7.67
CA GLY A 121 -9.59 -2.91 9.04
C GLY A 121 -8.30 -3.61 9.44
N ILE A 122 -7.51 -4.02 8.47
CA ILE A 122 -6.27 -4.75 8.74
C ILE A 122 -5.22 -3.76 9.28
N GLY A 123 -4.61 -4.12 10.40
CA GLY A 123 -3.69 -3.23 11.12
C GLY A 123 -4.40 -2.26 12.05
N GLY A 124 -5.72 -2.39 12.19
CA GLY A 124 -6.57 -1.55 13.04
C GLY A 124 -7.18 -0.38 12.29
N ASN A 125 -8.29 0.13 12.83
CA ASN A 125 -8.99 1.29 12.28
C ASN A 125 -8.36 2.61 12.69
N PHE A 126 -7.45 2.58 13.65
CA PHE A 126 -6.83 3.75 14.22
C PHE A 126 -5.46 3.95 13.58
N LYS A 127 -5.27 5.11 12.93
CA LYS A 127 -3.97 5.42 12.33
C LYS A 127 -2.97 5.75 13.43
N LYS A 128 -1.96 4.91 13.55
CA LYS A 128 -0.85 5.11 14.50
C LYS A 128 0.03 6.29 14.09
N ASN A 129 0.13 6.53 12.79
CA ASN A 129 0.89 7.64 12.22
C ASN A 129 0.40 7.87 10.79
N SER A 130 0.88 8.92 10.14
CA SER A 130 0.61 9.13 8.73
C SER A 130 1.81 9.74 8.02
N SER A 131 1.99 9.40 6.76
CA SER A 131 3.05 9.98 5.93
C SER A 131 2.88 11.49 5.80
N SER A 132 1.64 11.96 5.63
CA SER A 132 1.35 13.39 5.53
C SER A 132 1.75 14.14 6.79
N SER A 133 1.44 13.61 7.97
CA SER A 133 1.81 14.23 9.24
C SER A 133 3.32 14.33 9.40
N ILE A 134 4.04 13.28 9.03
CA ILE A 134 5.51 13.26 9.11
C ILE A 134 6.10 14.35 8.20
N LEU A 135 5.61 14.44 6.97
CA LEU A 135 6.09 15.44 6.03
C LEU A 135 5.73 16.86 6.45
N ASP A 136 4.52 17.07 6.96
CA ASP A 136 4.06 18.39 7.43
C ASP A 136 4.90 18.87 8.60
N GLU A 137 5.20 18.01 9.56
CA GLU A 137 6.07 18.35 10.69
C GLU A 137 7.46 18.75 10.22
N TRP A 138 7.99 18.08 9.23
CA TRP A 138 9.31 18.41 8.68
C TRP A 138 9.29 19.77 7.96
N VAL A 139 8.27 20.03 7.18
CA VAL A 139 8.09 21.31 6.48
C VAL A 139 7.96 22.44 7.51
N ASP A 140 7.15 22.26 8.53
CA ASP A 140 7.01 23.24 9.62
C ASP A 140 8.33 23.54 10.31
N PHE A 141 9.10 22.49 10.60
CA PHE A 141 10.43 22.65 11.19
C PHE A 141 11.35 23.48 10.31
N ILE A 142 11.40 23.18 9.02
CA ILE A 142 12.23 23.91 8.07
C ILE A 142 11.83 25.38 8.01
N GLN A 143 10.53 25.67 7.91
CA GLN A 143 10.01 27.03 7.82
C GLN A 143 10.31 27.83 9.07
N LYS A 144 10.15 27.26 10.27
CA LYS A 144 10.45 27.92 11.55
C LYS A 144 11.93 28.23 11.71
N ASN A 145 12.81 27.44 11.11
CA ASN A 145 14.25 27.60 11.25
C ASN A 145 14.90 28.32 10.06
N LYS A 146 14.11 28.77 9.12
CA LYS A 146 14.60 29.46 7.92
C LYS A 146 14.80 30.95 8.12
N GLY A 147 14.49 31.41 9.28
CA GLY A 147 14.79 32.75 9.64
C GLY A 147 13.86 33.78 9.63
#